data_17cd07bbc32413fe212e25b5c366f1e8
#
_entry.id   17cd07bbc32413fe212e25b5c366f1e8
#
_cell.length_a   1.000
_cell.length_b   1.000
_cell.length_c   1.000
_cell.angle_alpha   90.00
_cell.angle_beta   90.00
_cell.angle_gamma   90.00
#
_symmetry.space_group_name_H-M   'P 1'
#
loop_
_entity.id
_entity.type
_entity.pdbx_description
1 polymer ?
#
loop_
_entity_poly.entity_id
_entity_poly.type
_entity_poly.pdbx_seq_one_letter_code
_entity_poly.pdbx_strand_id
1 'polypeptide(L)'
;DHGIYTDDNAKREWERPAFFEWFEPDGRRTVRQAVGLRIHGGWSRHYDQKSLRLYARNRYRESTLDHRFFPELGIGTFRRLLLRNSGNGWKLAFMRDAIGHELVRGMGLDSQAWRPSIVYLNGRYWGIHNLRERIDRHHLASHHGVAQDGIDLLQNGIRAGDKEHWKRLERLFTGPTETPAGWMPALEPFVDLDNLFDYVIAEVFLDNRDWPLNNKQQWRPRTAAGRWRWIPYDMDGILGTGGRQPSVNSLRGKILYLPVKRPPLFVSMMQALLKEPRGLERFVHRYTTHMQTTLSRARLLRVIDNKQAILTPEMARHIARWQPTENSNPQSALPLRNSGDWLAEVQVLRDYAEARHEHVWADLQTSFKLGEPAILQVGNVPGLLDVEVEGLSLPKAGGDWGARFFTRLPMRLSLRLANGWRLAGWGNNTGPGDDGRFILDGDTMLRPQLVFEPAHRPMFQSIELEQGDRLRLVFFGIVGRTHHVEASADLADWQRLKTIAVPGNKSQSIAIPLGDEPGRRFFRIISDPD
;
A
#
# COMPACT_ATOMS: atom_id res chain seq x y z
N ASP A 1 -38.89 -16.98 -11.24
CA ASP A 1 -37.50 -16.80 -11.69
C ASP A 1 -36.51 -17.06 -10.54
N HIS A 2 -35.58 -17.99 -10.77
CA HIS A 2 -34.59 -18.42 -9.78
C HIS A 2 -33.19 -17.88 -10.09
N GLY A 3 -33.05 -16.98 -11.08
CA GLY A 3 -31.78 -16.35 -11.46
C GLY A 3 -31.28 -15.35 -10.40
N ILE A 4 -29.96 -15.33 -10.13
CA ILE A 4 -29.39 -14.36 -9.17
C ILE A 4 -29.18 -12.98 -9.78
N TYR A 5 -29.31 -12.84 -11.09
CA TYR A 5 -28.97 -11.61 -11.82
C TYR A 5 -30.13 -10.62 -11.92
N THR A 6 -31.37 -11.04 -11.65
CA THR A 6 -32.52 -10.14 -11.61
C THR A 6 -32.42 -9.18 -10.43
N ASP A 7 -32.95 -7.97 -10.55
CA ASP A 7 -32.76 -6.90 -9.55
C ASP A 7 -33.25 -7.30 -8.16
N ASP A 8 -34.41 -7.97 -8.05
CA ASP A 8 -34.94 -8.44 -6.78
C ASP A 8 -34.08 -9.54 -6.14
N ASN A 9 -33.55 -10.45 -6.95
CA ASN A 9 -32.72 -11.55 -6.48
C ASN A 9 -31.27 -11.13 -6.25
N ALA A 10 -30.77 -10.09 -6.95
CA ALA A 10 -29.44 -9.57 -6.75
C ALA A 10 -29.21 -9.01 -5.33
N LYS A 11 -30.26 -8.58 -4.64
CA LYS A 11 -30.23 -8.14 -3.23
C LYS A 11 -30.15 -9.31 -2.25
N ARG A 12 -30.54 -10.52 -2.67
CA ARG A 12 -30.51 -11.73 -1.84
C ARG A 12 -29.08 -12.27 -1.80
N GLU A 13 -28.66 -12.79 -0.66
CA GLU A 13 -27.34 -13.40 -0.50
C GLU A 13 -27.28 -14.85 -1.06
N TRP A 14 -27.98 -15.09 -2.16
CA TRP A 14 -28.04 -16.41 -2.80
C TRP A 14 -26.70 -16.78 -3.44
N GLU A 15 -26.27 -18.01 -3.19
CA GLU A 15 -25.10 -18.61 -3.81
C GLU A 15 -25.54 -19.74 -4.74
N ARG A 16 -25.09 -19.70 -5.98
CA ARG A 16 -25.37 -20.70 -6.99
C ARG A 16 -24.11 -21.46 -7.36
N PRO A 17 -24.17 -22.77 -7.58
CA PRO A 17 -23.06 -23.51 -8.15
C PRO A 17 -22.77 -23.03 -9.57
N ALA A 18 -21.49 -22.89 -9.91
CA ALA A 18 -21.01 -22.53 -11.22
C ALA A 18 -19.68 -23.24 -11.51
N PHE A 19 -19.32 -23.34 -12.78
CA PHE A 19 -17.97 -23.70 -13.18
C PHE A 19 -17.20 -22.42 -13.50
N PHE A 20 -15.99 -22.33 -12.94
CA PHE A 20 -15.06 -21.24 -13.20
C PHE A 20 -13.91 -21.78 -14.05
N GLU A 21 -13.69 -21.17 -15.20
CA GLU A 21 -12.55 -21.43 -16.07
C GLU A 21 -11.76 -20.14 -16.23
N TRP A 22 -10.43 -20.24 -16.08
CA TRP A 22 -9.50 -19.14 -16.28
C TRP A 22 -8.57 -19.45 -17.43
N PHE A 23 -8.48 -18.52 -18.36
CA PHE A 23 -7.58 -18.56 -19.50
C PHE A 23 -6.57 -17.43 -19.37
N GLU A 24 -5.29 -17.74 -19.59
CA GLU A 24 -4.24 -16.74 -19.68
C GLU A 24 -4.30 -16.04 -21.06
N PRO A 25 -3.61 -14.89 -21.23
CA PRO A 25 -3.61 -14.14 -22.49
C PRO A 25 -3.14 -14.96 -23.71
N ASP A 26 -2.35 -16.01 -23.48
CA ASP A 26 -1.92 -16.96 -24.53
C ASP A 26 -3.00 -17.98 -24.93
N GLY A 27 -4.19 -17.90 -24.33
CA GLY A 27 -5.31 -18.82 -24.56
C GLY A 27 -5.25 -20.13 -23.77
N ARG A 28 -4.21 -20.37 -23.00
CA ARG A 28 -4.07 -21.58 -22.18
C ARG A 28 -5.00 -21.55 -20.99
N ARG A 29 -5.86 -22.55 -20.86
CA ARG A 29 -6.71 -22.74 -19.69
C ARG A 29 -5.89 -23.27 -18.52
N THR A 30 -5.78 -22.48 -17.45
CA THR A 30 -4.98 -22.81 -16.26
C THR A 30 -5.81 -23.19 -15.04
N VAL A 31 -7.09 -22.77 -14.98
CA VAL A 31 -8.01 -23.19 -13.92
C VAL A 31 -9.31 -23.71 -14.54
N ARG A 32 -9.84 -24.79 -13.96
CA ARG A 32 -11.19 -25.31 -14.23
C ARG A 32 -11.71 -26.00 -12.99
N GLN A 33 -12.64 -25.35 -12.28
CA GLN A 33 -13.21 -25.96 -11.07
C GLN A 33 -14.62 -25.45 -10.78
N ALA A 34 -15.34 -26.22 -9.96
CA ALA A 34 -16.63 -25.82 -9.43
C ALA A 34 -16.47 -24.78 -8.32
N VAL A 35 -17.32 -23.76 -8.33
CA VAL A 35 -17.32 -22.66 -7.36
C VAL A 35 -18.73 -22.26 -6.97
N GLY A 36 -18.88 -21.56 -5.86
CA GLY A 36 -20.07 -20.82 -5.54
C GLY A 36 -20.02 -19.43 -6.15
N LEU A 37 -21.08 -19.01 -6.82
CA LEU A 37 -21.21 -17.69 -7.42
C LEU A 37 -22.28 -16.88 -6.71
N ARG A 38 -21.97 -15.64 -6.33
CA ARG A 38 -22.89 -14.67 -5.72
C ARG A 38 -22.76 -13.31 -6.39
N ILE A 39 -23.84 -12.52 -6.34
CA ILE A 39 -23.76 -11.09 -6.65
C ILE A 39 -23.03 -10.36 -5.53
N HIS A 40 -22.18 -9.39 -5.91
CA HIS A 40 -21.43 -8.54 -5.00
C HIS A 40 -21.84 -7.06 -5.14
N GLY A 41 -21.60 -6.29 -4.06
CA GLY A 41 -21.78 -4.84 -4.02
C GLY A 41 -22.91 -4.43 -3.09
N GLY A 42 -23.04 -3.13 -2.90
CA GLY A 42 -24.17 -2.45 -2.29
C GLY A 42 -25.06 -1.86 -3.38
N TRP A 43 -24.87 -0.56 -3.64
CA TRP A 43 -25.60 0.16 -4.71
C TRP A 43 -25.35 -0.42 -6.12
N SER A 44 -24.11 -0.82 -6.42
CA SER A 44 -23.73 -1.35 -7.74
C SER A 44 -24.42 -2.65 -8.14
N ARG A 45 -25.19 -3.29 -7.26
CA ARG A 45 -26.09 -4.41 -7.60
C ARG A 45 -27.24 -4.01 -8.54
N HIS A 46 -27.57 -2.72 -8.59
CA HIS A 46 -28.61 -2.18 -9.47
C HIS A 46 -28.12 -1.95 -10.90
N TYR A 47 -26.80 -1.92 -11.13
CA TYR A 47 -26.25 -1.74 -12.48
C TYR A 47 -26.53 -2.94 -13.37
N ASP A 48 -26.67 -2.72 -14.67
CA ASP A 48 -26.90 -3.79 -15.65
C ASP A 48 -25.78 -4.82 -15.59
N GLN A 49 -24.52 -4.38 -15.55
CA GLN A 49 -23.39 -5.23 -15.23
C GLN A 49 -23.19 -5.32 -13.71
N LYS A 50 -23.37 -6.49 -13.14
CA LYS A 50 -23.22 -6.72 -11.70
C LYS A 50 -21.84 -7.30 -11.37
N SER A 51 -21.28 -6.92 -10.24
CA SER A 51 -20.10 -7.59 -9.68
C SER A 51 -20.42 -8.96 -9.14
N LEU A 52 -19.48 -9.90 -9.25
CA LEU A 52 -19.63 -11.29 -8.85
C LEU A 52 -18.58 -11.65 -7.79
N ARG A 53 -18.98 -12.56 -6.87
CA ARG A 53 -18.06 -13.22 -5.93
C ARG A 53 -17.90 -14.67 -6.28
N LEU A 54 -16.68 -15.13 -6.35
CA LEU A 54 -16.30 -16.52 -6.48
C LEU A 54 -15.91 -17.08 -5.11
N TYR A 55 -16.44 -18.24 -4.76
CA TYR A 55 -16.14 -18.96 -3.53
C TYR A 55 -15.63 -20.36 -3.84
N ALA A 56 -14.41 -20.67 -3.48
CA ALA A 56 -13.96 -22.04 -3.35
C ALA A 56 -14.41 -22.58 -1.98
N ARG A 57 -15.13 -23.70 -1.97
CA ARG A 57 -15.67 -24.34 -0.76
C ARG A 57 -15.70 -25.85 -0.94
N ASN A 58 -15.45 -26.61 0.12
CA ASN A 58 -15.51 -28.08 0.12
C ASN A 58 -16.80 -28.64 -0.51
N ARG A 59 -17.95 -27.98 -0.35
CA ARG A 59 -19.22 -28.39 -0.97
C ARG A 59 -19.20 -28.34 -2.51
N TYR A 60 -18.21 -27.65 -3.11
CA TYR A 60 -17.94 -27.60 -4.54
C TYR A 60 -16.72 -28.42 -4.92
N ARG A 61 -16.24 -29.30 -4.05
CA ARG A 61 -15.08 -30.20 -4.11
C ARG A 61 -13.79 -29.55 -3.61
N GLU A 62 -13.50 -28.30 -3.95
CA GLU A 62 -12.22 -27.65 -3.63
C GLU A 62 -12.44 -26.41 -2.76
N SER A 63 -11.61 -26.29 -1.71
CA SER A 63 -11.70 -25.16 -0.76
C SER A 63 -10.83 -23.97 -1.14
N THR A 64 -10.04 -24.11 -2.23
CA THR A 64 -9.09 -23.10 -2.73
C THR A 64 -9.17 -22.98 -4.25
N LEU A 65 -8.79 -21.82 -4.75
CA LEU A 65 -8.47 -21.51 -6.14
C LEU A 65 -6.93 -21.42 -6.21
N ASP A 66 -6.29 -22.46 -6.76
CA ASP A 66 -4.83 -22.59 -6.76
C ASP A 66 -4.28 -22.13 -8.12
N HIS A 67 -3.92 -20.85 -8.19
CA HIS A 67 -3.32 -20.22 -9.34
C HIS A 67 -2.81 -18.81 -8.99
N ARG A 68 -1.71 -18.38 -9.60
CA ARG A 68 -1.17 -17.02 -9.46
C ARG A 68 -1.96 -16.01 -10.30
N PHE A 69 -3.20 -15.73 -9.91
CA PHE A 69 -4.06 -14.78 -10.61
C PHE A 69 -3.45 -13.37 -10.71
N PHE A 70 -2.62 -13.01 -9.75
CA PHE A 70 -1.94 -11.71 -9.66
C PHE A 70 -0.42 -11.97 -9.65
N PRO A 71 0.25 -11.87 -10.82
CA PRO A 71 1.68 -12.21 -10.92
C PRO A 71 2.58 -11.40 -9.99
N GLU A 72 2.18 -10.18 -9.66
CA GLU A 72 2.90 -9.27 -8.76
C GLU A 72 2.84 -9.67 -7.27
N LEU A 73 1.94 -10.59 -6.91
CA LEU A 73 1.84 -11.14 -5.55
C LEU A 73 2.60 -12.46 -5.45
N GLY A 74 3.26 -12.70 -4.33
CA GLY A 74 3.83 -14.01 -3.99
C GLY A 74 2.77 -15.07 -3.61
N ILE A 75 1.47 -14.77 -3.77
CA ILE A 75 0.34 -15.58 -3.34
C ILE A 75 -0.24 -16.33 -4.54
N GLY A 76 -0.36 -17.65 -4.43
CA GLY A 76 -0.94 -18.51 -5.47
C GLY A 76 -2.21 -19.23 -5.05
N THR A 77 -2.72 -19.04 -3.83
CA THR A 77 -3.88 -19.77 -3.29
C THR A 77 -4.91 -18.80 -2.74
N PHE A 78 -6.14 -18.87 -3.24
CA PHE A 78 -7.23 -17.99 -2.84
C PHE A 78 -8.47 -18.80 -2.44
N ARG A 79 -9.19 -18.34 -1.43
CA ARG A 79 -10.51 -18.92 -1.07
C ARG A 79 -11.67 -18.19 -1.73
N ARG A 80 -11.44 -16.95 -2.12
CA ARG A 80 -12.46 -16.06 -2.68
C ARG A 80 -11.81 -15.05 -3.59
N LEU A 81 -12.48 -14.77 -4.71
CA LEU A 81 -12.10 -13.71 -5.63
C LEU A 81 -13.34 -12.87 -5.95
N LEU A 82 -13.11 -11.66 -6.42
CA LEU A 82 -14.14 -10.77 -6.91
C LEU A 82 -13.93 -10.52 -8.41
N LEU A 83 -15.01 -10.56 -9.17
CA LEU A 83 -15.09 -10.01 -10.51
C LEU A 83 -15.90 -8.71 -10.38
N ARG A 84 -15.20 -7.59 -10.23
CA ARG A 84 -15.83 -6.30 -9.92
C ARG A 84 -16.13 -5.51 -11.20
N ASN A 85 -17.33 -4.93 -11.30
CA ASN A 85 -17.77 -4.07 -12.39
C ASN A 85 -17.26 -2.61 -12.27
N SER A 86 -16.30 -2.34 -11.38
CA SER A 86 -15.78 -1.00 -11.02
C SER A 86 -16.66 -0.15 -10.09
N GLY A 87 -17.75 -0.68 -9.55
CA GLY A 87 -18.63 0.06 -8.63
C GLY A 87 -19.19 1.32 -9.28
N ASN A 88 -19.14 2.47 -8.57
CA ASN A 88 -19.59 3.75 -9.12
C ASN A 88 -18.73 4.22 -10.31
N GLY A 89 -17.48 3.77 -10.39
CA GLY A 89 -16.60 4.02 -11.53
C GLY A 89 -17.03 3.38 -12.84
N TRP A 90 -17.99 2.43 -12.81
CA TRP A 90 -18.55 1.77 -14.01
C TRP A 90 -19.12 2.75 -15.03
N LYS A 91 -19.75 3.81 -14.55
CA LYS A 91 -20.35 4.86 -15.37
C LYS A 91 -19.36 5.94 -15.85
N LEU A 92 -18.11 5.84 -15.42
CA LEU A 92 -17.07 6.86 -15.57
C LEU A 92 -15.82 6.23 -16.18
N ALA A 93 -14.64 6.55 -15.63
CA ALA A 93 -13.34 6.07 -16.13
C ALA A 93 -13.09 4.56 -15.98
N PHE A 94 -13.92 3.82 -15.24
CA PHE A 94 -13.85 2.37 -15.03
C PHE A 94 -12.66 1.87 -14.18
N MET A 95 -11.70 2.72 -13.80
CA MET A 95 -10.43 2.30 -13.18
C MET A 95 -10.08 3.01 -11.86
N ARG A 96 -10.94 3.93 -11.33
CA ARG A 96 -10.63 4.72 -10.11
C ARG A 96 -10.23 3.86 -8.92
N ASP A 97 -11.02 2.84 -8.58
CA ASP A 97 -10.72 1.93 -7.48
C ASP A 97 -9.38 1.18 -7.66
N ALA A 98 -9.09 0.75 -8.88
CA ALA A 98 -7.82 0.09 -9.20
C ALA A 98 -6.62 1.05 -9.09
N ILE A 99 -6.78 2.32 -9.49
CA ILE A 99 -5.77 3.37 -9.30
C ILE A 99 -5.51 3.59 -7.81
N GLY A 100 -6.57 3.79 -7.03
CA GLY A 100 -6.47 4.02 -5.59
C GLY A 100 -5.70 2.91 -4.89
N HIS A 101 -6.08 1.65 -5.12
CA HIS A 101 -5.40 0.50 -4.50
C HIS A 101 -3.93 0.33 -4.92
N GLU A 102 -3.56 0.69 -6.15
CA GLU A 102 -2.15 0.64 -6.58
C GLU A 102 -1.31 1.73 -5.89
N LEU A 103 -1.86 2.93 -5.75
CA LEU A 103 -1.20 4.03 -5.06
C LEU A 103 -0.99 3.73 -3.57
N VAL A 104 -2.03 3.27 -2.87
CA VAL A 104 -1.95 2.98 -1.43
C VAL A 104 -1.07 1.78 -1.12
N ARG A 105 -0.93 0.81 -2.03
CA ARG A 105 0.06 -0.27 -1.91
C ARG A 105 1.47 0.30 -1.85
N GLY A 106 1.76 1.32 -2.65
CA GLY A 106 3.04 2.04 -2.60
C GLY A 106 3.30 2.74 -1.27
N MET A 107 2.26 3.04 -0.50
CA MET A 107 2.35 3.61 0.86
C MET A 107 2.48 2.54 1.96
N GLY A 108 2.53 1.26 1.62
CA GLY A 108 2.57 0.16 2.60
C GLY A 108 1.22 -0.13 3.27
N LEU A 109 0.12 0.37 2.71
CA LEU A 109 -1.22 0.08 3.18
C LEU A 109 -1.76 -1.21 2.56
N ASP A 110 -2.60 -1.91 3.31
CA ASP A 110 -3.32 -3.07 2.79
C ASP A 110 -4.16 -2.67 1.57
N SER A 111 -4.10 -3.46 0.53
CA SER A 111 -4.73 -3.14 -0.75
C SER A 111 -5.21 -4.40 -1.47
N GLN A 112 -6.07 -4.23 -2.45
CA GLN A 112 -6.50 -5.33 -3.33
C GLN A 112 -5.69 -5.32 -4.62
N ALA A 113 -5.16 -6.47 -5.03
CA ALA A 113 -4.60 -6.64 -6.35
C ALA A 113 -5.67 -6.46 -7.44
N TRP A 114 -5.23 -6.13 -8.65
CA TRP A 114 -6.10 -5.84 -9.79
C TRP A 114 -5.58 -6.50 -11.06
N ARG A 115 -6.49 -7.24 -11.73
CA ARG A 115 -6.24 -7.77 -13.07
C ARG A 115 -7.53 -7.69 -13.88
N PRO A 116 -7.62 -6.87 -14.94
CA PRO A 116 -8.83 -6.83 -15.76
C PRO A 116 -8.97 -8.13 -16.55
N SER A 117 -10.19 -8.57 -16.73
CA SER A 117 -10.51 -9.85 -17.35
C SER A 117 -11.75 -9.72 -18.23
N ILE A 118 -11.73 -10.32 -19.40
CA ILE A 118 -12.90 -10.46 -20.27
C ILE A 118 -13.71 -11.63 -19.73
N VAL A 119 -14.95 -11.36 -19.37
CA VAL A 119 -15.84 -12.38 -18.80
C VAL A 119 -16.84 -12.86 -19.83
N TYR A 120 -17.05 -14.18 -19.86
CA TYR A 120 -18.14 -14.84 -20.55
C TYR A 120 -19.02 -15.54 -19.52
N LEU A 121 -20.34 -15.34 -19.59
CA LEU A 121 -21.32 -16.07 -18.77
C LEU A 121 -22.15 -16.98 -19.68
N ASN A 122 -22.06 -18.29 -19.44
CA ASN A 122 -22.74 -19.30 -20.25
C ASN A 122 -22.49 -19.13 -21.76
N GLY A 123 -21.20 -18.90 -22.13
CA GLY A 123 -20.77 -18.71 -23.51
C GLY A 123 -21.08 -17.33 -24.11
N ARG A 124 -21.78 -16.44 -23.37
CA ARG A 124 -22.08 -15.08 -23.83
C ARG A 124 -21.07 -14.09 -23.32
N TYR A 125 -20.61 -13.21 -24.21
CA TYR A 125 -19.72 -12.10 -23.83
C TYR A 125 -20.39 -11.20 -22.78
N TRP A 126 -19.70 -10.94 -21.67
CA TRP A 126 -20.21 -10.19 -20.53
C TRP A 126 -19.40 -8.92 -20.19
N GLY A 127 -18.42 -8.59 -21.04
CA GLY A 127 -17.58 -7.40 -20.91
C GLY A 127 -16.43 -7.55 -19.93
N ILE A 128 -15.79 -6.43 -19.64
CA ILE A 128 -14.65 -6.37 -18.72
C ILE A 128 -15.15 -6.44 -17.29
N HIS A 129 -14.53 -7.31 -16.48
CA HIS A 129 -14.59 -7.25 -15.03
C HIS A 129 -13.17 -7.12 -14.46
N ASN A 130 -13.05 -6.42 -13.37
CA ASN A 130 -11.80 -6.33 -12.62
C ASN A 130 -11.71 -7.53 -11.69
N LEU A 131 -10.86 -8.50 -11.98
CA LEU A 131 -10.51 -9.53 -11.02
C LEU A 131 -9.78 -8.88 -9.85
N ARG A 132 -10.27 -9.12 -8.63
CA ARG A 132 -9.75 -8.52 -7.39
C ARG A 132 -9.66 -9.58 -6.30
N GLU A 133 -8.73 -9.39 -5.40
CA GLU A 133 -8.77 -10.04 -4.10
C GLU A 133 -9.99 -9.59 -3.31
N ARG A 134 -10.40 -10.37 -2.35
CA ARG A 134 -11.39 -9.95 -1.37
C ARG A 134 -10.72 -9.73 -0.02
N ILE A 135 -10.73 -8.51 0.49
CA ILE A 135 -10.24 -8.23 1.83
C ILE A 135 -11.17 -8.87 2.85
N ASP A 136 -10.69 -9.92 3.48
CA ASP A 136 -11.29 -10.62 4.60
C ASP A 136 -10.19 -11.30 5.43
N ARG A 137 -10.55 -12.08 6.46
CA ARG A 137 -9.55 -12.77 7.29
C ARG A 137 -8.59 -13.69 6.51
N HIS A 138 -9.03 -14.23 5.36
CA HIS A 138 -8.17 -15.10 4.55
C HIS A 138 -7.12 -14.29 3.79
N HIS A 139 -7.52 -13.14 3.25
CA HIS A 139 -6.62 -12.19 2.62
C HIS A 139 -5.56 -11.70 3.62
N LEU A 140 -5.99 -11.21 4.79
CA LEU A 140 -5.08 -10.73 5.83
C LEU A 140 -4.12 -11.83 6.32
N ALA A 141 -4.63 -13.05 6.50
CA ALA A 141 -3.80 -14.18 6.90
C ALA A 141 -2.69 -14.48 5.87
N SER A 142 -3.02 -14.49 4.58
CA SER A 142 -2.05 -14.78 3.52
C SER A 142 -1.05 -13.66 3.29
N HIS A 143 -1.46 -12.39 3.43
CA HIS A 143 -0.59 -11.24 3.23
C HIS A 143 0.35 -10.96 4.41
N HIS A 144 -0.08 -11.27 5.64
CA HIS A 144 0.67 -10.96 6.87
C HIS A 144 1.23 -12.18 7.61
N GLY A 145 1.02 -13.39 7.10
CA GLY A 145 1.53 -14.61 7.73
C GLY A 145 0.91 -14.90 9.12
N VAL A 146 -0.32 -14.41 9.37
CA VAL A 146 -1.03 -14.61 10.64
C VAL A 146 -2.10 -15.69 10.52
N ALA A 147 -2.42 -16.38 11.62
CA ALA A 147 -3.51 -17.35 11.63
C ALA A 147 -4.86 -16.68 11.37
N GLN A 148 -5.77 -17.35 10.66
CA GLN A 148 -7.09 -16.77 10.28
C GLN A 148 -8.01 -16.48 11.48
N ASP A 149 -7.88 -17.21 12.55
CA ASP A 149 -8.56 -17.02 13.84
C ASP A 149 -7.83 -16.01 14.75
N GLY A 150 -6.58 -15.70 14.43
CA GLY A 150 -5.75 -14.68 15.07
C GLY A 150 -5.98 -13.25 14.56
N ILE A 151 -7.16 -12.92 14.03
CA ILE A 151 -7.45 -11.61 13.42
C ILE A 151 -8.73 -11.02 14.00
N ASP A 152 -8.67 -9.77 14.44
CA ASP A 152 -9.83 -8.92 14.61
C ASP A 152 -9.99 -8.06 13.35
N LEU A 153 -11.16 -8.10 12.71
CA LEU A 153 -11.51 -7.33 11.52
C LEU A 153 -12.87 -6.68 11.70
N LEU A 154 -12.92 -5.37 11.60
CA LEU A 154 -14.14 -4.57 11.72
C LEU A 154 -14.44 -3.83 10.42
N GLN A 155 -15.70 -3.91 9.98
CA GLN A 155 -16.27 -3.16 8.84
C GLN A 155 -17.78 -3.09 9.04
N ASN A 156 -18.30 -1.94 9.46
CA ASN A 156 -19.73 -1.81 9.82
C ASN A 156 -20.22 -2.95 10.75
N GLY A 157 -19.37 -3.32 11.73
CA GLY A 157 -19.54 -4.45 12.62
C GLY A 157 -18.38 -5.45 12.55
N ILE A 158 -18.48 -6.54 13.29
CA ILE A 158 -17.45 -7.58 13.35
C ILE A 158 -17.50 -8.44 12.08
N ARG A 159 -16.39 -8.57 11.40
CA ARG A 159 -16.20 -9.47 10.24
C ARG A 159 -15.35 -10.70 10.58
N ALA A 160 -14.43 -10.56 11.55
CA ALA A 160 -13.68 -11.66 12.15
C ALA A 160 -13.27 -11.28 13.58
N GLY A 161 -13.01 -12.26 14.43
CA GLY A 161 -12.61 -12.04 15.81
C GLY A 161 -13.69 -11.37 16.65
N ASP A 162 -13.28 -10.40 17.47
CA ASP A 162 -14.16 -9.64 18.33
C ASP A 162 -13.82 -8.14 18.34
N LYS A 163 -14.44 -7.37 19.22
CA LYS A 163 -14.21 -5.92 19.38
C LYS A 163 -13.75 -5.51 20.77
N GLU A 164 -13.31 -6.44 21.62
CA GLU A 164 -12.97 -6.12 22.99
C GLU A 164 -11.74 -5.20 23.09
N HIS A 165 -10.75 -5.42 22.23
CA HIS A 165 -9.59 -4.51 22.13
C HIS A 165 -10.02 -3.14 21.57
N TRP A 166 -10.94 -3.09 20.62
CA TRP A 166 -11.49 -1.85 20.09
C TRP A 166 -12.25 -1.06 21.15
N LYS A 167 -13.07 -1.71 21.97
CA LYS A 167 -13.77 -1.07 23.09
C LYS A 167 -12.82 -0.45 24.13
N ARG A 168 -11.64 -1.05 24.34
CA ARG A 168 -10.61 -0.44 25.21
C ARG A 168 -10.07 0.85 24.61
N LEU A 169 -9.81 0.87 23.31
CA LEU A 169 -9.42 2.07 22.60
C LEU A 169 -10.53 3.15 22.64
N GLU A 170 -11.79 2.78 22.42
CA GLU A 170 -12.93 3.70 22.49
C GLU A 170 -13.03 4.39 23.85
N ARG A 171 -12.73 3.68 24.95
CA ARG A 171 -12.78 4.25 26.31
C ARG A 171 -11.82 5.40 26.52
N LEU A 172 -10.71 5.50 25.79
CA LEU A 172 -9.80 6.66 25.86
C LEU A 172 -10.50 7.96 25.43
N PHE A 173 -11.56 7.88 24.60
CA PHE A 173 -12.30 9.01 24.06
C PHE A 173 -13.67 9.24 24.72
N THR A 174 -14.08 8.37 25.63
CA THR A 174 -15.37 8.46 26.35
C THR A 174 -15.22 8.75 27.85
N GLY A 175 -13.98 8.70 28.37
CA GLY A 175 -13.61 9.04 29.73
C GLY A 175 -13.13 10.49 29.91
N PRO A 176 -12.55 10.86 31.04
CA PRO A 176 -11.86 12.13 31.22
C PRO A 176 -10.79 12.30 30.14
N THR A 177 -10.84 13.43 29.43
CA THR A 177 -10.06 13.66 28.20
C THR A 177 -8.59 14.05 28.46
N GLU A 178 -8.10 14.00 29.65
CA GLU A 178 -6.70 14.31 29.95
C GLU A 178 -5.85 13.04 29.90
N THR A 179 -4.96 12.99 28.91
CA THR A 179 -3.89 12.00 28.83
C THR A 179 -2.60 12.66 29.33
N PRO A 180 -2.15 12.38 30.57
CA PRO A 180 -1.01 13.09 31.17
C PRO A 180 0.28 13.04 30.35
N ALA A 181 0.46 11.99 29.54
CA ALA A 181 1.62 11.80 28.67
C ALA A 181 1.38 12.24 27.22
N GLY A 182 0.20 12.80 26.89
CA GLY A 182 -0.21 13.11 25.52
C GLY A 182 -0.87 11.96 24.77
N TRP A 183 -1.46 12.28 23.61
CA TRP A 183 -2.24 11.33 22.81
C TRP A 183 -1.36 10.31 22.05
N MET A 184 -0.18 10.70 21.57
CA MET A 184 0.69 9.75 20.87
C MET A 184 1.06 8.56 21.75
N PRO A 185 1.66 8.74 22.97
CA PRO A 185 1.97 7.61 23.84
C PRO A 185 0.73 6.83 24.29
N ALA A 186 -0.43 7.49 24.44
CA ALA A 186 -1.67 6.82 24.83
C ALA A 186 -2.23 5.92 23.72
N LEU A 187 -2.04 6.28 22.45
CA LEU A 187 -2.56 5.55 21.29
C LEU A 187 -1.60 4.49 20.76
N GLU A 188 -0.29 4.67 20.88
CA GLU A 188 0.73 3.74 20.35
C GLU A 188 0.55 2.27 20.77
N PRO A 189 0.10 1.93 22.00
CA PRO A 189 -0.18 0.54 22.36
C PRO A 189 -1.35 -0.08 21.59
N PHE A 190 -2.26 0.73 21.07
CA PHE A 190 -3.50 0.30 20.41
C PHE A 190 -3.45 0.42 18.89
N VAL A 191 -2.74 1.42 18.39
CA VAL A 191 -2.82 1.89 17.00
C VAL A 191 -1.44 1.93 16.37
N ASP A 192 -1.33 1.42 15.14
CA ASP A 192 -0.21 1.71 14.27
C ASP A 192 -0.40 3.13 13.72
N LEU A 193 0.29 4.09 14.36
CA LEU A 193 0.12 5.51 14.04
C LEU A 193 0.58 5.87 12.63
N ASP A 194 1.63 5.21 12.13
CA ASP A 194 2.08 5.44 10.74
C ASP A 194 1.03 4.98 9.75
N ASN A 195 0.46 3.80 9.96
CA ASN A 195 -0.64 3.32 9.13
C ASN A 195 -1.85 4.25 9.21
N LEU A 196 -2.20 4.77 10.39
CA LEU A 196 -3.32 5.71 10.54
C LEU A 196 -3.07 7.01 9.78
N PHE A 197 -1.87 7.59 9.89
CA PHE A 197 -1.52 8.81 9.16
C PHE A 197 -1.56 8.58 7.66
N ASP A 198 -0.92 7.52 7.18
CA ASP A 198 -0.86 7.20 5.75
C ASP A 198 -2.24 6.89 5.16
N TYR A 199 -3.09 6.18 5.91
CA TYR A 199 -4.48 5.95 5.53
C TYR A 199 -5.24 7.26 5.35
N VAL A 200 -5.16 8.17 6.32
CA VAL A 200 -5.83 9.47 6.24
C VAL A 200 -5.25 10.32 5.11
N ILE A 201 -3.92 10.33 4.94
CA ILE A 201 -3.25 11.03 3.85
C ILE A 201 -3.79 10.54 2.49
N ALA A 202 -3.85 9.24 2.28
CA ALA A 202 -4.34 8.65 1.03
C ALA A 202 -5.79 9.07 0.73
N GLU A 203 -6.69 8.91 1.70
CA GLU A 203 -8.12 9.20 1.54
C GLU A 203 -8.40 10.70 1.32
N VAL A 204 -7.64 11.57 1.98
CA VAL A 204 -7.75 13.03 1.86
C VAL A 204 -7.11 13.53 0.56
N PHE A 205 -5.92 13.03 0.21
CA PHE A 205 -5.24 13.44 -1.01
C PHE A 205 -6.02 13.07 -2.27
N LEU A 206 -6.51 11.82 -2.31
CA LEU A 206 -7.31 11.30 -3.42
C LEU A 206 -8.76 11.81 -3.40
N ASP A 207 -9.17 12.49 -2.32
CA ASP A 207 -10.51 13.04 -2.08
C ASP A 207 -11.62 11.99 -2.24
N ASN A 208 -11.52 10.85 -1.55
CA ASN A 208 -12.55 9.82 -1.60
C ASN A 208 -13.90 10.36 -1.09
N ARG A 209 -14.88 10.48 -1.99
CA ARG A 209 -16.17 11.13 -1.73
C ARG A 209 -16.96 10.48 -0.61
N ASP A 210 -16.99 9.17 -0.55
CA ASP A 210 -17.82 8.40 0.39
C ASP A 210 -17.15 8.20 1.76
N TRP A 211 -15.92 8.63 1.92
CA TRP A 211 -15.18 8.58 3.16
C TRP A 211 -15.24 9.97 3.86
N PRO A 212 -15.24 10.10 5.20
CA PRO A 212 -14.96 9.10 6.24
C PRO A 212 -16.18 8.42 6.85
N LEU A 213 -17.40 8.76 6.47
CA LEU A 213 -18.61 8.21 7.10
C LEU A 213 -18.90 6.77 6.66
N ASN A 214 -18.62 6.45 5.39
CA ASN A 214 -18.68 5.11 4.82
C ASN A 214 -17.27 4.56 4.57
N ASN A 215 -17.20 3.35 4.00
CA ASN A 215 -16.00 2.73 3.45
C ASN A 215 -14.82 2.68 4.45
N LYS A 216 -15.12 2.31 5.69
CA LYS A 216 -14.14 2.15 6.77
C LYS A 216 -13.91 0.69 7.07
N GLN A 217 -12.68 0.27 7.07
CA GLN A 217 -12.27 -1.07 7.47
C GLN A 217 -10.98 -1.00 8.27
N GLN A 218 -10.92 -1.72 9.40
CA GLN A 218 -9.73 -1.79 10.24
C GLN A 218 -9.55 -3.20 10.79
N TRP A 219 -8.31 -3.56 11.00
CA TRP A 219 -7.95 -4.87 11.52
C TRP A 219 -6.74 -4.81 12.45
N ARG A 220 -6.54 -5.89 13.20
CA ARG A 220 -5.33 -6.12 13.98
C ARG A 220 -5.03 -7.60 14.12
N PRO A 221 -3.77 -8.02 14.28
CA PRO A 221 -3.47 -9.36 14.79
C PRO A 221 -3.86 -9.46 16.27
N ARG A 222 -4.43 -10.59 16.68
CA ARG A 222 -4.87 -10.85 18.08
C ARG A 222 -3.69 -11.29 18.96
N THR A 223 -2.64 -10.50 18.96
CA THR A 223 -1.47 -10.67 19.83
C THR A 223 -1.39 -9.54 20.83
N ALA A 224 -0.56 -9.69 21.88
CA ALA A 224 -0.35 -8.65 22.88
C ALA A 224 0.18 -7.35 22.26
N ALA A 225 1.05 -7.44 21.26
CA ALA A 225 1.61 -6.31 20.52
C ALA A 225 0.78 -5.90 19.29
N GLY A 226 -0.35 -6.57 19.03
CA GLY A 226 -1.18 -6.32 17.86
C GLY A 226 -1.88 -4.97 17.91
N ARG A 227 -1.64 -4.11 16.93
CA ARG A 227 -2.17 -2.75 16.81
C ARG A 227 -3.18 -2.65 15.69
N TRP A 228 -4.17 -1.74 15.85
CA TRP A 228 -5.15 -1.46 14.79
C TRP A 228 -4.51 -0.75 13.62
N ARG A 229 -4.85 -1.25 12.42
CA ARG A 229 -4.44 -0.74 11.11
C ARG A 229 -5.68 -0.51 10.26
N TRP A 230 -5.70 0.56 9.47
CA TRP A 230 -6.79 0.89 8.55
C TRP A 230 -6.48 0.40 7.16
N ILE A 231 -7.52 0.00 6.47
CA ILE A 231 -7.46 -0.51 5.10
C ILE A 231 -8.29 0.43 4.21
N PRO A 232 -7.70 1.06 3.18
CA PRO A 232 -8.48 1.74 2.15
C PRO A 232 -9.44 0.76 1.48
N TYR A 233 -10.70 1.16 1.36
CA TYR A 233 -11.75 0.28 0.89
C TYR A 233 -12.75 1.05 0.03
N ASP A 234 -13.12 0.47 -1.14
CA ASP A 234 -14.09 1.04 -2.09
C ASP A 234 -13.68 2.45 -2.57
N MET A 235 -12.55 2.51 -3.23
CA MET A 235 -11.93 3.76 -3.69
C MET A 235 -12.46 4.23 -5.05
N ASP A 236 -13.69 3.88 -5.43
CA ASP A 236 -14.28 4.32 -6.70
C ASP A 236 -14.75 5.78 -6.68
N GLY A 237 -14.81 6.38 -5.50
CA GLY A 237 -15.17 7.78 -5.26
C GLY A 237 -14.04 8.80 -5.29
N ILE A 238 -12.84 8.45 -5.80
CA ILE A 238 -11.63 9.30 -5.80
C ILE A 238 -11.47 10.14 -7.08
N LEU A 239 -10.50 11.06 -7.07
CA LEU A 239 -9.99 11.78 -8.26
C LEU A 239 -11.10 12.47 -9.06
N GLY A 240 -11.82 13.39 -8.43
CA GLY A 240 -12.80 14.23 -9.12
C GLY A 240 -14.16 13.57 -9.38
N THR A 241 -14.45 12.43 -8.75
CA THR A 241 -15.76 11.77 -8.89
C THR A 241 -16.91 12.73 -8.58
N GLY A 242 -17.91 12.76 -9.49
CA GLY A 242 -19.10 13.60 -9.35
C GLY A 242 -18.81 15.10 -9.49
N GLY A 243 -17.80 15.48 -10.27
CA GLY A 243 -17.45 16.87 -10.55
C GLY A 243 -16.68 17.58 -9.43
N ARG A 244 -16.17 16.82 -8.44
CA ARG A 244 -15.36 17.39 -7.35
C ARG A 244 -14.06 17.96 -7.90
N GLN A 245 -13.79 19.20 -7.53
CA GLN A 245 -12.62 19.94 -8.02
C GLN A 245 -11.36 19.55 -7.22
N PRO A 246 -10.17 19.58 -7.84
CA PRO A 246 -8.91 19.35 -7.15
C PRO A 246 -8.60 20.35 -6.02
N SER A 247 -9.25 21.51 -6.03
CA SER A 247 -9.15 22.54 -5.01
C SER A 247 -9.94 22.29 -3.72
N VAL A 248 -10.72 21.21 -3.65
CA VAL A 248 -11.48 20.88 -2.43
C VAL A 248 -10.53 20.53 -1.29
N ASN A 249 -10.58 21.32 -0.19
CA ASN A 249 -9.83 21.02 1.02
C ASN A 249 -10.49 19.87 1.81
N SER A 250 -10.17 18.65 1.40
CA SER A 250 -10.69 17.42 2.03
C SER A 250 -10.16 17.20 3.45
N LEU A 251 -8.94 17.64 3.76
CA LEU A 251 -8.40 17.57 5.12
C LEU A 251 -9.28 18.38 6.09
N ARG A 252 -9.60 19.62 5.70
CA ARG A 252 -10.46 20.47 6.51
C ARG A 252 -11.86 19.87 6.69
N GLY A 253 -12.51 19.50 5.58
CA GLY A 253 -13.91 19.06 5.60
C GLY A 253 -14.15 17.68 6.18
N LYS A 254 -13.17 16.78 6.10
CA LYS A 254 -13.31 15.38 6.51
C LYS A 254 -12.63 15.04 7.84
N ILE A 255 -11.62 15.80 8.23
CA ILE A 255 -10.85 15.55 9.45
C ILE A 255 -11.00 16.70 10.44
N LEU A 256 -10.55 17.91 10.07
CA LEU A 256 -10.45 19.02 11.03
C LEU A 256 -11.83 19.52 11.50
N TYR A 257 -12.77 19.60 10.58
CA TYR A 257 -14.11 20.20 10.80
C TYR A 257 -15.23 19.34 10.21
N LEU A 258 -15.19 18.01 10.45
CA LEU A 258 -16.27 17.13 10.00
C LEU A 258 -17.59 17.48 10.70
N PRO A 259 -18.63 17.94 9.98
CA PRO A 259 -19.85 18.48 10.60
C PRO A 259 -20.83 17.36 11.02
N VAL A 260 -20.40 16.50 11.92
CA VAL A 260 -21.25 15.40 12.47
C VAL A 260 -21.13 15.34 13.98
N LYS A 261 -22.22 15.03 14.66
CA LYS A 261 -22.27 14.94 16.14
C LYS A 261 -21.34 13.85 16.70
N ARG A 262 -21.19 12.76 15.97
CA ARG A 262 -20.36 11.61 16.37
C ARG A 262 -19.47 11.20 15.21
N PRO A 263 -18.27 11.77 15.11
CA PRO A 263 -17.33 11.38 14.07
C PRO A 263 -16.85 9.94 14.27
N PRO A 264 -16.40 9.26 13.22
CA PRO A 264 -15.68 7.99 13.37
C PRO A 264 -14.49 8.14 14.33
N LEU A 265 -14.22 7.12 15.13
CA LEU A 265 -13.19 7.18 16.17
C LEU A 265 -11.82 7.63 15.64
N PHE A 266 -11.42 7.14 14.47
CA PHE A 266 -10.14 7.55 13.86
C PHE A 266 -10.08 9.05 13.52
N VAL A 267 -11.21 9.69 13.21
CA VAL A 267 -11.27 11.15 13.01
C VAL A 267 -11.01 11.86 14.34
N SER A 268 -11.62 11.39 15.44
CA SER A 268 -11.36 11.93 16.78
C SER A 268 -9.90 11.74 17.18
N MET A 269 -9.31 10.57 16.88
CA MET A 269 -7.87 10.33 17.10
C MET A 269 -7.02 11.31 16.31
N MET A 270 -7.30 11.50 15.01
CA MET A 270 -6.57 12.46 14.18
C MET A 270 -6.70 13.89 14.70
N GLN A 271 -7.90 14.31 15.11
CA GLN A 271 -8.11 15.64 15.71
C GLN A 271 -7.31 15.84 17.00
N ALA A 272 -7.16 14.81 17.81
CA ALA A 272 -6.36 14.83 19.02
C ALA A 272 -4.85 14.89 18.69
N LEU A 273 -4.37 14.00 17.83
CA LEU A 273 -2.97 13.95 17.39
C LEU A 273 -2.50 15.23 16.70
N LEU A 274 -3.35 15.84 15.85
CA LEU A 274 -3.00 17.06 15.12
C LEU A 274 -3.00 18.33 15.98
N LYS A 275 -3.48 18.26 17.23
CA LYS A 275 -3.33 19.34 18.22
C LYS A 275 -1.99 19.28 18.97
N GLU A 276 -1.30 18.16 18.92
CA GLU A 276 0.00 17.97 19.55
C GLU A 276 1.13 18.30 18.57
N PRO A 277 2.17 19.04 18.97
CA PRO A 277 3.26 19.41 18.09
C PRO A 277 3.85 18.18 17.36
N ARG A 278 4.18 17.11 18.09
CA ARG A 278 4.81 15.92 17.52
C ARG A 278 3.90 15.15 16.57
N GLY A 279 2.60 15.10 16.84
CA GLY A 279 1.60 14.48 15.96
C GLY A 279 1.44 15.26 14.67
N LEU A 280 1.38 16.59 14.76
CA LEU A 280 1.31 17.49 13.62
C LEU A 280 2.58 17.39 12.74
N GLU A 281 3.77 17.50 13.36
CA GLU A 281 5.06 17.36 12.70
C GLU A 281 5.11 16.08 11.85
N ARG A 282 4.84 14.93 12.48
CA ARG A 282 4.88 13.62 11.83
C ARG A 282 3.86 13.51 10.69
N PHE A 283 2.62 13.96 10.89
CA PHE A 283 1.59 13.93 9.86
C PHE A 283 1.95 14.78 8.65
N VAL A 284 2.37 16.05 8.86
CA VAL A 284 2.68 16.97 7.76
C VAL A 284 3.89 16.47 6.95
N HIS A 285 4.95 16.02 7.62
CA HIS A 285 6.13 15.53 6.92
C HIS A 285 5.87 14.23 6.17
N ARG A 286 5.10 13.29 6.73
CA ARG A 286 4.67 12.09 6.00
C ARG A 286 3.81 12.46 4.80
N TYR A 287 2.90 13.40 4.94
CA TYR A 287 2.05 13.87 3.84
C TYR A 287 2.87 14.44 2.70
N THR A 288 3.76 15.40 3.01
CA THR A 288 4.60 16.03 2.00
C THR A 288 5.57 15.05 1.35
N THR A 289 6.10 14.08 2.10
CA THR A 289 6.94 13.00 1.53
C THR A 289 6.14 12.12 0.57
N HIS A 290 4.94 11.67 0.94
CA HIS A 290 4.09 10.89 0.04
C HIS A 290 3.72 11.65 -1.23
N MET A 291 3.43 12.97 -1.15
CA MET A 291 3.16 13.81 -2.31
C MET A 291 4.32 13.86 -3.31
N GLN A 292 5.53 13.66 -2.87
CA GLN A 292 6.74 13.71 -3.70
C GLN A 292 7.27 12.32 -4.08
N THR A 293 6.69 11.26 -3.52
CA THR A 293 7.07 9.86 -3.78
C THR A 293 5.89 9.04 -4.29
N THR A 294 5.17 8.38 -3.40
CA THR A 294 4.12 7.40 -3.71
C THR A 294 2.84 8.02 -4.31
N LEU A 295 2.56 9.28 -4.00
CA LEU A 295 1.46 10.06 -4.55
C LEU A 295 1.96 11.17 -5.48
N SER A 296 3.20 11.11 -5.99
CA SER A 296 3.74 12.13 -6.87
C SER A 296 2.93 12.25 -8.17
N ARG A 297 2.87 13.46 -8.73
CA ARG A 297 2.17 13.75 -10.00
C ARG A 297 2.58 12.76 -11.09
N ALA A 298 3.88 12.58 -11.28
CA ALA A 298 4.40 11.65 -12.29
C ALA A 298 3.95 10.20 -12.07
N ARG A 299 3.86 9.75 -10.80
CA ARG A 299 3.37 8.42 -10.49
C ARG A 299 1.87 8.29 -10.73
N LEU A 300 1.07 9.29 -10.32
CA LEU A 300 -0.37 9.30 -10.57
C LEU A 300 -0.67 9.17 -12.07
N LEU A 301 -0.06 10.03 -12.87
CA LEU A 301 -0.23 10.01 -14.34
C LEU A 301 0.19 8.66 -14.93
N ARG A 302 1.36 8.15 -14.55
CA ARG A 302 1.83 6.84 -15.02
C ARG A 302 0.86 5.71 -14.66
N VAL A 303 0.29 5.71 -13.44
CA VAL A 303 -0.69 4.68 -13.02
C VAL A 303 -1.98 4.80 -13.84
N ILE A 304 -2.45 6.03 -14.10
CA ILE A 304 -3.63 6.29 -14.95
C ILE A 304 -3.37 5.76 -16.38
N ASP A 305 -2.24 6.15 -16.97
CA ASP A 305 -1.89 5.80 -18.35
C ASP A 305 -1.71 4.31 -18.54
N ASN A 306 -1.05 3.64 -17.61
CA ASN A 306 -0.87 2.19 -17.64
C ASN A 306 -2.22 1.46 -17.61
N LYS A 307 -3.14 1.88 -16.73
CA LYS A 307 -4.46 1.25 -16.65
C LYS A 307 -5.32 1.54 -17.87
N GLN A 308 -5.24 2.75 -18.40
CA GLN A 308 -5.89 3.10 -19.67
C GLN A 308 -5.37 2.21 -20.80
N ALA A 309 -4.05 2.09 -20.95
CA ALA A 309 -3.47 1.26 -22.01
C ALA A 309 -3.95 -0.20 -21.96
N ILE A 310 -4.04 -0.77 -20.76
CA ILE A 310 -4.52 -2.15 -20.55
C ILE A 310 -6.01 -2.30 -20.93
N LEU A 311 -6.85 -1.31 -20.63
CA LEU A 311 -8.30 -1.37 -20.86
C LEU A 311 -8.70 -1.01 -22.31
N THR A 312 -7.92 -0.15 -22.96
CA THR A 312 -8.24 0.41 -24.30
C THR A 312 -8.63 -0.64 -25.35
N PRO A 313 -7.92 -1.77 -25.49
CA PRO A 313 -8.23 -2.74 -26.57
C PRO A 313 -9.64 -3.32 -26.50
N GLU A 314 -10.21 -3.43 -25.30
CA GLU A 314 -11.52 -4.08 -25.09
C GLU A 314 -12.64 -3.08 -24.80
N MET A 315 -12.33 -1.81 -24.54
CA MET A 315 -13.31 -0.85 -24.02
C MET A 315 -14.44 -0.59 -25.00
N ALA A 316 -14.17 -0.48 -26.29
CA ALA A 316 -15.23 -0.27 -27.30
C ALA A 316 -16.27 -1.40 -27.28
N ARG A 317 -15.81 -2.65 -27.22
CA ARG A 317 -16.68 -3.84 -27.16
C ARG A 317 -17.44 -3.92 -25.83
N HIS A 318 -16.78 -3.54 -24.72
CA HIS A 318 -17.41 -3.44 -23.41
C HIS A 318 -18.53 -2.42 -23.41
N ILE A 319 -18.31 -1.22 -23.92
CA ILE A 319 -19.31 -0.15 -24.01
C ILE A 319 -20.49 -0.62 -24.88
N ALA A 320 -20.23 -1.15 -26.07
CA ALA A 320 -21.27 -1.66 -26.97
C ALA A 320 -22.15 -2.74 -26.29
N ARG A 321 -21.56 -3.61 -25.44
CA ARG A 321 -22.31 -4.65 -24.71
C ARG A 321 -23.28 -4.09 -23.70
N TRP A 322 -22.93 -2.95 -23.07
CA TRP A 322 -23.66 -2.39 -21.93
C TRP A 322 -24.36 -1.07 -22.24
N GLN A 323 -24.43 -0.69 -23.49
CA GLN A 323 -25.23 0.47 -23.90
C GLN A 323 -26.69 0.31 -23.47
N PRO A 324 -27.35 1.41 -23.06
CA PRO A 324 -28.76 1.39 -22.68
C PRO A 324 -29.64 0.85 -23.82
N THR A 325 -30.57 0.00 -23.45
CA THR A 325 -31.67 -0.45 -24.32
C THR A 325 -32.97 0.21 -23.85
N GLU A 326 -34.05 0.09 -24.60
CA GLU A 326 -35.36 0.61 -24.23
C GLU A 326 -35.84 0.12 -22.85
N ASN A 327 -35.38 -1.08 -22.44
CA ASN A 327 -35.74 -1.68 -21.15
C ASN A 327 -34.73 -1.40 -20.03
N SER A 328 -33.68 -0.64 -20.30
CA SER A 328 -32.66 -0.31 -19.28
C SER A 328 -33.19 0.74 -18.33
N ASN A 329 -32.99 0.51 -17.03
CA ASN A 329 -33.23 1.56 -16.03
C ASN A 329 -32.19 2.69 -16.23
N PRO A 330 -32.59 3.94 -16.51
CA PRO A 330 -31.66 5.04 -16.74
C PRO A 330 -30.66 5.26 -15.59
N GLN A 331 -31.04 4.93 -14.35
CA GLN A 331 -30.14 5.04 -13.19
C GLN A 331 -29.09 3.93 -13.13
N SER A 332 -29.32 2.81 -13.81
CA SER A 332 -28.44 1.62 -13.81
C SER A 332 -27.73 1.40 -15.15
N ALA A 333 -28.09 2.14 -16.19
CA ALA A 333 -27.50 2.03 -17.53
C ALA A 333 -26.10 2.66 -17.59
N LEU A 334 -25.26 2.16 -18.51
CA LEU A 334 -23.96 2.75 -18.81
C LEU A 334 -24.15 4.02 -19.66
N PRO A 335 -23.77 5.22 -19.20
CA PRO A 335 -23.99 6.45 -19.97
C PRO A 335 -22.99 6.66 -21.10
N LEU A 336 -21.89 5.89 -21.14
CA LEU A 336 -20.86 6.00 -22.15
C LEU A 336 -21.39 5.49 -23.50
N ARG A 337 -21.32 6.29 -24.55
CA ARG A 337 -21.82 5.96 -25.89
C ARG A 337 -20.73 5.32 -26.76
N ASN A 338 -19.48 5.68 -26.51
CA ASN A 338 -18.32 5.25 -27.30
C ASN A 338 -17.02 5.40 -26.48
N SER A 339 -15.91 4.98 -27.07
CA SER A 339 -14.59 5.10 -26.45
C SER A 339 -14.15 6.55 -26.24
N GLY A 340 -14.64 7.52 -27.00
CA GLY A 340 -14.36 8.95 -26.82
C GLY A 340 -14.93 9.46 -25.51
N ASP A 341 -16.17 9.10 -25.17
CA ASP A 341 -16.78 9.45 -23.88
C ASP A 341 -15.96 8.87 -22.71
N TRP A 342 -15.48 7.63 -22.84
CA TRP A 342 -14.61 7.02 -21.83
C TRP A 342 -13.25 7.73 -21.71
N LEU A 343 -12.63 8.12 -22.82
CA LEU A 343 -11.37 8.87 -22.83
C LEU A 343 -11.53 10.25 -22.19
N ALA A 344 -12.68 10.89 -22.36
CA ALA A 344 -12.99 12.15 -21.68
C ALA A 344 -13.04 11.95 -20.14
N GLU A 345 -13.63 10.84 -19.67
CA GLU A 345 -13.63 10.50 -18.25
C GLU A 345 -12.21 10.15 -17.72
N VAL A 346 -11.36 9.58 -18.55
CA VAL A 346 -9.94 9.34 -18.20
C VAL A 346 -9.19 10.69 -18.13
N GLN A 347 -9.50 11.63 -19.00
CA GLN A 347 -8.90 12.97 -18.97
C GLN A 347 -9.23 13.70 -17.67
N VAL A 348 -10.44 13.57 -17.12
CA VAL A 348 -10.78 14.10 -15.79
C VAL A 348 -9.82 13.62 -14.70
N LEU A 349 -9.37 12.35 -14.76
CA LEU A 349 -8.39 11.83 -13.81
C LEU A 349 -7.03 12.50 -13.95
N ARG A 350 -6.58 12.75 -15.20
CA ARG A 350 -5.32 13.43 -15.48
C ARG A 350 -5.35 14.87 -15.00
N ASP A 351 -6.41 15.62 -15.36
CA ASP A 351 -6.57 17.02 -14.97
C ASP A 351 -6.57 17.16 -13.45
N TYR A 352 -7.24 16.22 -12.75
CA TYR A 352 -7.21 16.19 -11.30
C TYR A 352 -5.81 15.91 -10.75
N ALA A 353 -5.09 14.94 -11.30
CA ALA A 353 -3.74 14.59 -10.89
C ALA A 353 -2.74 15.72 -11.12
N GLU A 354 -2.88 16.47 -12.22
CA GLU A 354 -2.05 17.63 -12.54
C GLU A 354 -2.24 18.77 -11.54
N ALA A 355 -3.47 19.08 -11.18
CA ALA A 355 -3.77 20.25 -10.36
C ALA A 355 -3.70 20.00 -8.84
N ARG A 356 -3.88 18.76 -8.37
CA ARG A 356 -4.10 18.44 -6.96
C ARG A 356 -2.97 18.88 -6.02
N HIS A 357 -1.72 18.72 -6.44
CA HIS A 357 -0.56 18.93 -5.56
C HIS A 357 -0.49 20.35 -5.01
N GLU A 358 -0.62 21.37 -5.87
CA GLU A 358 -0.51 22.77 -5.44
C GLU A 358 -1.62 23.15 -4.46
N HIS A 359 -2.82 22.64 -4.69
CA HIS A 359 -3.92 22.86 -3.75
C HIS A 359 -3.66 22.24 -2.39
N VAL A 360 -3.10 21.02 -2.34
CA VAL A 360 -2.80 20.36 -1.06
C VAL A 360 -1.67 21.08 -0.31
N TRP A 361 -0.62 21.59 -1.01
CA TRP A 361 0.39 22.43 -0.36
C TRP A 361 -0.23 23.66 0.31
N ALA A 362 -1.08 24.38 -0.41
CA ALA A 362 -1.78 25.55 0.12
C ALA A 362 -2.75 25.19 1.27
N ASP A 363 -3.44 24.04 1.16
CA ASP A 363 -4.35 23.53 2.19
C ASP A 363 -3.62 23.21 3.51
N LEU A 364 -2.45 22.56 3.44
CA LEU A 364 -1.62 22.25 4.60
C LEU A 364 -1.09 23.53 5.25
N GLN A 365 -0.51 24.42 4.43
CA GLN A 365 0.03 25.70 4.90
C GLN A 365 -1.03 26.53 5.64
N THR A 366 -2.21 26.67 5.03
CA THR A 366 -3.30 27.45 5.61
C THR A 366 -3.91 26.78 6.84
N SER A 367 -4.16 25.47 6.78
CA SER A 367 -4.83 24.74 7.87
C SER A 367 -4.00 24.72 9.16
N PHE A 368 -2.68 24.71 9.05
CA PHE A 368 -1.76 24.57 10.19
C PHE A 368 -0.86 25.80 10.40
N LYS A 369 -1.05 26.87 9.62
CA LYS A 369 -0.25 28.11 9.68
C LYS A 369 1.26 27.83 9.56
N LEU A 370 1.63 26.99 8.59
CA LEU A 370 3.01 26.58 8.38
C LEU A 370 3.83 27.69 7.67
N GLY A 371 5.16 27.63 7.82
CA GLY A 371 6.08 28.49 7.09
C GLY A 371 6.07 28.22 5.58
N GLU A 372 6.88 28.98 4.83
CA GLU A 372 7.05 28.76 3.40
C GLU A 372 7.73 27.42 3.13
N PRO A 373 7.37 26.72 2.06
CA PRO A 373 8.09 25.51 1.67
C PRO A 373 9.49 25.82 1.16
N ALA A 374 10.46 24.99 1.57
CA ALA A 374 11.86 25.03 1.13
C ALA A 374 12.36 23.63 0.79
N ILE A 375 13.49 23.55 0.08
CA ILE A 375 14.08 22.30 -0.38
C ILE A 375 15.13 21.82 0.63
N LEU A 376 14.94 20.62 1.15
CA LEU A 376 15.96 19.86 1.85
C LEU A 376 16.67 18.94 0.84
N GLN A 377 17.98 19.06 0.74
CA GLN A 377 18.84 18.12 0.00
C GLN A 377 19.83 17.45 0.94
N VAL A 378 20.13 16.18 0.68
CA VAL A 378 21.18 15.43 1.40
C VAL A 378 22.12 14.82 0.37
N GLY A 379 23.39 15.22 0.43
CA GLY A 379 24.42 14.78 -0.49
C GLY A 379 24.68 13.28 -0.39
N ASN A 380 24.85 12.65 -1.53
CA ASN A 380 25.21 11.23 -1.60
C ASN A 380 26.70 11.07 -1.28
N VAL A 381 26.99 10.21 -0.32
CA VAL A 381 28.36 9.86 0.09
C VAL A 381 28.51 8.35 0.19
N PRO A 382 29.73 7.80 0.02
CA PRO A 382 29.97 6.37 0.19
C PRO A 382 29.45 5.88 1.55
N GLY A 383 28.77 4.75 1.56
CA GLY A 383 28.19 4.17 2.76
C GLY A 383 26.76 4.63 3.09
N LEU A 384 26.23 5.68 2.44
CA LEU A 384 24.84 6.12 2.61
C LEU A 384 23.93 5.33 1.66
N LEU A 385 23.01 4.56 2.23
CA LEU A 385 22.03 3.74 1.48
C LEU A 385 20.73 4.47 1.24
N ASP A 386 20.26 5.25 2.25
CA ASP A 386 18.97 5.93 2.18
C ASP A 386 18.90 7.09 3.16
N VAL A 387 18.00 8.03 2.88
CA VAL A 387 17.68 9.17 3.73
C VAL A 387 16.18 9.17 3.98
N GLU A 388 15.78 9.20 5.24
CA GLU A 388 14.37 9.14 5.63
C GLU A 388 13.96 10.37 6.44
N VAL A 389 12.75 10.86 6.18
CA VAL A 389 12.06 11.84 7.04
C VAL A 389 10.82 11.18 7.60
N GLU A 390 10.69 11.17 8.93
CA GLU A 390 9.60 10.51 9.66
C GLU A 390 9.38 9.05 9.26
N GLY A 391 10.48 8.32 8.96
CA GLY A 391 10.46 6.91 8.54
C GLY A 391 10.06 6.67 7.09
N LEU A 392 10.01 7.70 6.26
CA LEU A 392 9.75 7.57 4.83
C LEU A 392 10.97 8.02 4.02
N SER A 393 11.38 7.18 3.08
CA SER A 393 12.51 7.46 2.18
C SER A 393 12.25 8.69 1.31
N LEU A 394 13.26 9.55 1.19
CA LEU A 394 13.23 10.70 0.29
C LEU A 394 13.47 10.26 -1.16
N PRO A 395 12.93 11.00 -2.14
CA PRO A 395 13.27 10.78 -3.54
C PRO A 395 14.74 11.09 -3.81
N LYS A 396 15.37 10.33 -4.70
CA LYS A 396 16.75 10.51 -5.15
C LYS A 396 16.75 11.03 -6.59
N ALA A 397 17.38 12.17 -6.81
CA ALA A 397 17.54 12.79 -8.12
C ALA A 397 18.95 13.34 -8.31
N GLY A 398 19.56 13.12 -9.49
CA GLY A 398 20.91 13.58 -9.76
C GLY A 398 22.00 13.00 -8.85
N GLY A 399 21.71 11.90 -8.17
CA GLY A 399 22.61 11.26 -7.21
C GLY A 399 22.30 11.59 -5.75
N ASP A 400 21.77 12.76 -5.44
CA ASP A 400 21.43 13.20 -4.09
C ASP A 400 19.97 12.90 -3.72
N TRP A 401 19.67 12.82 -2.41
CA TRP A 401 18.31 12.78 -1.91
C TRP A 401 17.77 14.20 -1.71
N GLY A 402 16.50 14.42 -1.98
CA GLY A 402 15.93 15.73 -1.73
C GLY A 402 14.40 15.76 -1.84
N ALA A 403 13.80 16.64 -1.06
CA ALA A 403 12.36 16.91 -1.09
C ALA A 403 12.04 18.30 -0.53
N ARG A 404 10.84 18.78 -0.86
CA ARG A 404 10.29 20.05 -0.39
C ARG A 404 9.54 19.83 0.93
N PHE A 405 9.81 20.67 1.92
CA PHE A 405 9.15 20.65 3.24
C PHE A 405 8.83 22.07 3.70
N PHE A 406 7.90 22.20 4.64
CA PHE A 406 7.62 23.47 5.27
C PHE A 406 8.73 23.89 6.23
N THR A 407 9.14 25.16 6.14
CA THR A 407 10.08 25.74 7.09
C THR A 407 9.49 25.88 8.48
N ARG A 408 10.35 25.95 9.50
CA ARG A 408 10.01 26.13 10.92
C ARG A 408 9.16 25.02 11.54
N LEU A 409 9.01 23.89 10.84
CA LEU A 409 8.36 22.70 11.36
C LEU A 409 9.43 21.64 11.65
N PRO A 410 9.66 21.26 12.93
CA PRO A 410 10.66 20.25 13.26
C PRO A 410 10.36 18.92 12.56
N MET A 411 11.39 18.25 12.04
CA MET A 411 11.31 16.94 11.42
C MET A 411 12.29 15.98 12.07
N ARG A 412 12.03 14.69 11.98
CA ARG A 412 13.02 13.66 12.30
C ARG A 412 13.62 13.14 11.02
N LEU A 413 14.91 13.40 10.85
CA LEU A 413 15.72 12.90 9.73
C LEU A 413 16.58 11.75 10.21
N SER A 414 16.60 10.66 9.47
CA SER A 414 17.44 9.49 9.72
C SER A 414 18.19 9.06 8.47
N LEU A 415 19.37 8.49 8.67
CA LEU A 415 20.21 7.95 7.61
C LEU A 415 20.26 6.44 7.75
N ARG A 416 20.00 5.72 6.67
CA ARG A 416 20.26 4.30 6.59
C ARG A 416 21.64 4.07 5.99
N LEU A 417 22.53 3.53 6.80
CA LEU A 417 23.94 3.34 6.43
C LEU A 417 24.22 1.89 6.08
N ALA A 418 25.21 1.70 5.21
CA ALA A 418 25.78 0.38 4.96
C ALA A 418 26.51 -0.13 6.20
N ASN A 419 26.60 -1.44 6.32
CA ASN A 419 27.25 -2.09 7.45
C ASN A 419 28.70 -1.60 7.62
N GLY A 420 29.09 -1.29 8.84
CA GLY A 420 30.42 -0.76 9.17
C GLY A 420 30.56 0.75 8.97
N TRP A 421 29.55 1.44 8.49
CA TRP A 421 29.54 2.89 8.38
C TRP A 421 28.77 3.54 9.53
N ARG A 422 29.28 4.64 10.04
CA ARG A 422 28.58 5.50 11.00
C ARG A 422 28.67 6.96 10.63
N LEU A 423 27.71 7.73 11.10
CA LEU A 423 27.76 9.20 11.01
C LEU A 423 28.79 9.72 12.01
N ALA A 424 29.79 10.46 11.52
CA ALA A 424 30.77 11.15 12.33
C ALA A 424 30.36 12.61 12.60
N GLY A 425 29.56 13.18 11.71
CA GLY A 425 29.05 14.55 11.82
C GLY A 425 28.44 15.04 10.51
N TRP A 426 28.17 16.33 10.48
CA TRP A 426 27.63 17.01 9.31
C TRP A 426 28.59 18.08 8.84
N GLY A 427 28.76 18.21 7.52
CA GLY A 427 29.52 19.31 6.93
C GLY A 427 28.91 20.66 7.34
N ASN A 428 29.74 21.63 7.66
CA ASN A 428 29.34 22.97 8.12
C ASN A 428 28.59 23.03 9.46
N ASN A 429 28.63 21.97 10.26
CA ASN A 429 27.91 21.85 11.54
C ASN A 429 26.41 22.17 11.48
N THR A 430 25.79 22.01 10.31
CA THR A 430 24.37 22.30 10.07
C THR A 430 23.61 21.01 9.80
N GLY A 431 23.41 20.17 10.76
CA GLY A 431 22.68 18.91 10.60
C GLY A 431 21.74 18.66 11.77
N PRO A 432 20.98 17.56 11.70
CA PRO A 432 20.17 17.09 12.82
C PRO A 432 21.00 16.92 14.09
N GLY A 433 20.38 17.20 15.25
CA GLY A 433 20.93 16.83 16.56
C GLY A 433 21.04 15.31 16.73
N ASP A 434 21.58 14.88 17.87
CA ASP A 434 21.77 13.45 18.21
C ASP A 434 20.45 12.65 18.23
N ASP A 435 19.32 13.31 18.47
CA ASP A 435 17.97 12.74 18.42
C ASP A 435 17.37 12.66 17.01
N GLY A 436 18.13 13.09 15.98
CA GLY A 436 17.70 13.16 14.59
C GLY A 436 16.75 14.32 14.28
N ARG A 437 16.50 15.24 15.22
CA ARG A 437 15.63 16.41 14.98
C ARG A 437 16.37 17.50 14.22
N PHE A 438 15.66 18.06 13.25
CA PHE A 438 16.13 19.11 12.37
C PHE A 438 15.00 20.10 12.07
N ILE A 439 15.34 21.37 11.92
CA ILE A 439 14.41 22.42 11.50
C ILE A 439 14.95 23.07 10.24
N LEU A 440 14.11 23.12 9.21
CA LEU A 440 14.44 23.78 7.95
C LEU A 440 14.04 25.25 8.02
N ASP A 441 15.00 26.17 7.79
CA ASP A 441 14.75 27.61 7.78
C ASP A 441 14.77 28.22 6.36
N GLY A 442 15.17 27.45 5.37
CA GLY A 442 15.27 27.81 3.95
C GLY A 442 15.85 26.63 3.17
N ASP A 443 16.10 26.82 1.89
CA ASP A 443 16.75 25.80 1.07
C ASP A 443 18.08 25.36 1.70
N THR A 444 18.21 24.08 1.96
CA THR A 444 19.31 23.54 2.75
C THR A 444 19.89 22.29 2.08
N MET A 445 21.22 22.29 1.95
CA MET A 445 22.00 21.13 1.54
C MET A 445 22.77 20.57 2.75
N LEU A 446 22.41 19.38 3.18
CA LEU A 446 23.13 18.65 4.22
C LEU A 446 24.18 17.74 3.59
N ARG A 447 25.38 17.71 4.19
CA ARG A 447 26.47 16.84 3.75
C ARG A 447 26.87 15.93 4.90
N PRO A 448 26.40 14.67 4.95
CA PRO A 448 26.80 13.76 6.01
C PRO A 448 28.28 13.41 5.86
N GLN A 449 29.00 13.44 6.97
CA GLN A 449 30.38 12.97 7.08
C GLN A 449 30.32 11.56 7.67
N LEU A 450 30.58 10.58 6.82
CA LEU A 450 30.55 9.18 7.23
C LEU A 450 31.97 8.65 7.39
N VAL A 451 32.15 7.86 8.43
CA VAL A 451 33.42 7.11 8.65
C VAL A 451 33.10 5.62 8.61
N PHE A 452 34.02 4.90 8.02
CA PHE A 452 33.99 3.45 8.03
C PHE A 452 34.77 2.94 9.24
N GLU A 453 34.08 2.28 10.16
CA GLU A 453 34.68 1.54 11.25
C GLU A 453 34.56 0.06 10.96
N PRO A 454 35.64 -0.64 10.67
CA PRO A 454 35.60 -2.06 10.45
C PRO A 454 35.00 -2.72 11.69
N ALA A 455 33.97 -3.51 11.47
CA ALA A 455 33.33 -4.22 12.55
C ALA A 455 34.36 -5.10 13.29
N HIS A 456 34.26 -5.17 14.63
CA HIS A 456 35.00 -6.15 15.42
C HIS A 456 34.56 -7.60 15.13
N ARG A 457 33.56 -7.78 14.24
CA ARG A 457 33.09 -9.08 13.74
C ARG A 457 32.87 -8.98 12.23
N PRO A 458 33.17 -10.05 11.47
CA PRO A 458 32.91 -10.06 10.03
C PRO A 458 31.40 -9.96 9.76
N MET A 459 31.00 -9.20 8.74
CA MET A 459 29.60 -8.98 8.41
C MET A 459 29.38 -8.98 6.91
N PHE A 460 28.25 -9.57 6.46
CA PHE A 460 27.81 -9.45 5.07
C PHE A 460 27.34 -8.02 4.79
N GLN A 461 27.78 -7.49 3.66
CA GLN A 461 27.38 -6.20 3.12
C GLN A 461 26.20 -6.35 2.17
N SER A 462 26.28 -7.31 1.25
CA SER A 462 25.19 -7.68 0.35
C SER A 462 25.21 -9.16 0.02
N ILE A 463 24.04 -9.67 -0.37
CA ILE A 463 23.82 -10.98 -0.93
C ILE A 463 23.04 -10.76 -2.21
N GLU A 464 23.63 -11.00 -3.37
CA GLU A 464 23.09 -10.70 -4.69
C GLU A 464 23.06 -11.97 -5.54
N LEU A 465 21.96 -12.16 -6.28
CA LEU A 465 21.88 -13.21 -7.28
C LEU A 465 22.55 -12.74 -8.57
N GLU A 466 23.60 -13.42 -9.00
CA GLU A 466 24.24 -13.18 -10.29
C GLU A 466 23.55 -14.02 -11.40
N GLN A 467 23.74 -13.63 -12.65
CA GLN A 467 23.22 -14.38 -13.79
C GLN A 467 23.80 -15.82 -13.80
N GLY A 468 22.91 -16.82 -13.87
CA GLY A 468 23.25 -18.25 -13.95
C GLY A 468 23.58 -18.86 -12.59
N ASP A 469 22.61 -19.12 -11.75
CA ASP A 469 22.66 -19.95 -10.52
C ASP A 469 23.84 -19.68 -9.57
N ARG A 470 24.32 -18.46 -9.50
CA ARG A 470 25.38 -18.04 -8.60
C ARG A 470 24.91 -16.97 -7.64
N LEU A 471 25.30 -17.10 -6.37
CA LEU A 471 25.08 -16.12 -5.33
C LEU A 471 26.38 -15.37 -5.08
N ARG A 472 26.35 -14.06 -5.21
CA ARG A 472 27.47 -13.19 -4.85
C ARG A 472 27.27 -12.70 -3.41
N LEU A 473 28.22 -13.09 -2.54
CA LEU A 473 28.28 -12.61 -1.17
C LEU A 473 29.39 -11.56 -1.07
N VAL A 474 29.03 -10.36 -0.65
CA VAL A 474 29.98 -9.30 -0.36
C VAL A 474 30.03 -9.10 1.15
N PHE A 475 31.21 -9.07 1.73
CA PHE A 475 31.39 -8.92 3.17
C PHE A 475 32.62 -8.11 3.55
N PHE A 476 32.59 -7.56 4.74
CA PHE A 476 33.76 -7.01 5.42
C PHE A 476 34.29 -8.02 6.43
N GLY A 477 35.57 -8.31 6.34
CA GLY A 477 36.27 -9.13 7.31
C GLY A 477 37.17 -8.30 8.21
N ILE A 478 37.65 -8.88 9.28
CA ILE A 478 38.64 -8.28 10.18
C ILE A 478 40.00 -8.38 9.50
N VAL A 479 40.69 -7.23 9.34
CA VAL A 479 41.99 -7.17 8.69
C VAL A 479 43.02 -8.04 9.44
N GLY A 480 43.78 -8.82 8.69
CA GLY A 480 44.79 -9.72 9.24
C GLY A 480 44.26 -11.05 9.76
N ARG A 481 42.94 -11.29 9.69
CA ARG A 481 42.33 -12.56 10.09
C ARG A 481 41.87 -13.39 8.90
N THR A 482 41.77 -14.69 9.14
CA THR A 482 41.11 -15.63 8.25
C THR A 482 39.64 -15.76 8.62
N HIS A 483 38.78 -15.73 7.60
CA HIS A 483 37.34 -15.85 7.75
C HIS A 483 36.83 -17.07 7.00
N HIS A 484 35.79 -17.69 7.55
CA HIS A 484 35.11 -18.82 6.94
C HIS A 484 33.67 -18.42 6.62
N VAL A 485 33.28 -18.57 5.36
CA VAL A 485 31.89 -18.48 4.94
C VAL A 485 31.29 -19.86 5.01
N GLU A 486 30.19 -19.97 5.73
CA GLU A 486 29.49 -21.22 5.97
C GLU A 486 28.02 -21.10 5.57
N ALA A 487 27.43 -22.20 5.11
CA ALA A 487 26.00 -22.30 4.80
C ALA A 487 25.34 -23.38 5.64
N SER A 488 24.05 -23.20 5.90
CA SER A 488 23.20 -24.16 6.59
C SER A 488 21.81 -24.17 5.95
N ALA A 489 21.14 -25.32 5.97
CA ALA A 489 19.74 -25.46 5.58
C ALA A 489 18.77 -25.27 6.76
N ASP A 490 19.23 -25.48 7.99
CA ASP A 490 18.42 -25.60 9.21
C ASP A 490 18.89 -24.71 10.39
N LEU A 491 19.97 -23.94 10.21
CA LEU A 491 20.64 -23.13 11.23
C LEU A 491 21.36 -23.95 12.32
N ALA A 492 21.37 -25.28 12.23
CA ALA A 492 22.04 -26.18 13.17
C ALA A 492 23.33 -26.70 12.58
N ASP A 493 23.27 -27.31 11.41
CA ASP A 493 24.43 -27.91 10.73
C ASP A 493 25.01 -26.92 9.72
N TRP A 494 26.28 -26.51 9.95
CA TRP A 494 26.96 -25.53 9.14
C TRP A 494 28.11 -26.16 8.35
N GLN A 495 28.04 -26.01 7.04
CA GLN A 495 29.06 -26.45 6.12
C GLN A 495 29.94 -25.30 5.66
N ARG A 496 31.26 -25.45 5.78
CA ARG A 496 32.21 -24.45 5.30
C ARG A 496 32.28 -24.44 3.79
N LEU A 497 31.95 -23.31 3.20
CA LEU A 497 31.97 -23.10 1.74
C LEU A 497 33.31 -22.54 1.26
N LYS A 498 33.87 -21.57 2.00
CA LYS A 498 35.11 -20.91 1.62
C LYS A 498 35.86 -20.34 2.80
N THR A 499 37.17 -20.32 2.69
CA THR A 499 38.10 -19.68 3.63
C THR A 499 38.78 -18.51 2.92
N ILE A 500 38.86 -17.35 3.57
CA ILE A 500 39.34 -16.12 2.98
C ILE A 500 40.20 -15.37 3.98
N ALA A 501 41.43 -15.06 3.60
CA ALA A 501 42.29 -14.11 4.33
C ALA A 501 41.97 -12.68 3.89
N VAL A 502 41.81 -11.77 4.83
CA VAL A 502 41.49 -10.36 4.57
C VAL A 502 42.73 -9.51 4.79
N PRO A 503 43.49 -9.15 3.72
CA PRO A 503 44.75 -8.46 3.84
C PRO A 503 44.65 -6.93 4.07
N GLY A 504 43.46 -6.35 3.98
CA GLY A 504 43.26 -4.90 4.10
C GLY A 504 41.79 -4.50 4.24
N ASN A 505 41.52 -3.22 4.50
CA ASN A 505 40.20 -2.60 4.71
C ASN A 505 39.33 -2.54 3.43
N LYS A 506 39.25 -3.59 2.63
CA LYS A 506 38.38 -3.65 1.44
C LYS A 506 37.32 -4.72 1.61
N SER A 507 36.15 -4.46 1.06
CA SER A 507 35.12 -5.49 0.96
C SER A 507 35.63 -6.68 0.15
N GLN A 508 35.33 -7.88 0.61
CA GLN A 508 35.62 -9.13 -0.07
C GLN A 508 34.36 -9.61 -0.79
N SER A 509 34.53 -10.14 -1.98
CA SER A 509 33.43 -10.70 -2.75
C SER A 509 33.70 -12.17 -3.08
N ILE A 510 32.72 -13.01 -2.87
CA ILE A 510 32.77 -14.41 -3.28
C ILE A 510 31.51 -14.77 -4.07
N ALA A 511 31.68 -15.56 -5.12
CA ALA A 511 30.59 -16.17 -5.85
C ALA A 511 30.47 -17.64 -5.40
N ILE A 512 29.25 -18.05 -5.06
CA ILE A 512 28.92 -19.41 -4.61
C ILE A 512 27.89 -19.98 -5.58
N PRO A 513 28.08 -21.18 -6.14
CA PRO A 513 27.06 -21.84 -6.94
C PRO A 513 25.85 -22.18 -6.07
N LEU A 514 24.65 -21.94 -6.56
CA LEU A 514 23.39 -22.25 -5.85
C LEU A 514 23.07 -23.73 -5.92
N GLY A 515 23.70 -24.62 -6.50
CA GLY A 515 23.41 -26.07 -6.56
C GLY A 515 21.95 -26.40 -6.88
N ASP A 516 21.68 -27.61 -7.33
CA ASP A 516 20.37 -28.03 -7.86
C ASP A 516 19.28 -28.32 -6.79
N GLU A 517 19.56 -28.16 -5.49
CA GLU A 517 18.57 -28.44 -4.44
C GLU A 517 17.72 -27.20 -4.13
N PRO A 518 16.39 -27.28 -4.32
CA PRO A 518 15.47 -26.24 -3.91
C PRO A 518 15.29 -26.24 -2.39
N GLY A 519 15.91 -25.31 -1.69
CA GLY A 519 15.77 -25.18 -0.24
C GLY A 519 16.18 -23.80 0.27
N ARG A 520 15.73 -23.44 1.48
CA ARG A 520 16.23 -22.26 2.17
C ARG A 520 17.67 -22.51 2.57
N ARG A 521 18.56 -21.55 2.27
CA ARG A 521 19.94 -21.57 2.74
C ARG A 521 20.21 -20.33 3.58
N PHE A 522 20.85 -20.54 4.69
CA PHE A 522 21.35 -19.51 5.58
C PHE A 522 22.85 -19.40 5.41
N PHE A 523 23.40 -18.20 5.52
CA PHE A 523 24.82 -17.97 5.42
C PHE A 523 25.32 -17.25 6.67
N ARG A 524 26.50 -17.65 7.16
CA ARG A 524 27.21 -16.91 8.20
C ARG A 524 28.68 -16.77 7.82
N ILE A 525 29.33 -15.78 8.41
CA ILE A 525 30.76 -15.60 8.32
C ILE A 525 31.33 -15.58 9.74
N ILE A 526 32.32 -16.38 9.96
CA ILE A 526 33.03 -16.49 11.24
C ILE A 526 34.51 -16.22 11.02
N SER A 527 35.21 -15.72 12.04
CA SER A 527 36.67 -15.55 12.05
C SER A 527 37.29 -16.66 12.86
N ASP A 528 38.51 -17.02 12.52
CA ASP A 528 39.31 -17.85 13.43
C ASP A 528 39.44 -17.13 14.79
N PRO A 529 39.36 -17.84 15.91
CA PRO A 529 39.62 -17.28 17.22
C PRO A 529 41.07 -16.70 17.27
N ASP A 530 41.34 -15.77 18.17
CA ASP A 530 42.65 -15.20 18.43
C ASP A 530 43.69 -16.25 18.83
#